data_75b2a34e27f79864788e5e7cbc364e3b
#
_entry.id   75b2a34e27f79864788e5e7cbc364e3b
#
_cell.length_a   1.000
_cell.length_b   1.000
_cell.length_c   1.000
_cell.angle_alpha   90.00
_cell.angle_beta   90.00
_cell.angle_gamma   90.00
#
_symmetry.space_group_name_H-M   'P 1'
#
loop_
_entity.id
_entity.type
_entity.pdbx_description
1 polymer ?
#
loop_
_entity_poly.entity_id
_entity_poly.type
_entity_poly.pdbx_seq_one_letter_code
_entity_poly.pdbx_strand_id
1 'polypeptide(L)'
;MSKASGKRLNQYVKDYVVFDLETTGLSPETDEIIEISGIKVRKGTVIEEFTTLVNPSRPIPYSATRINGITNEMVENAPLLKHALNDFLTFIGDDILVGHNIHNFDLNFLRNGACRELGQSIQNDYVDTLSLAKICLPQLPRHRLTDLAEHFHIETKGAHRALNDCVMNQLCYEKLGLLLENAKENTAPGQALPTCPKCGNVLLKRNGKFGAFWGCSSFPSCRYTKNA
;
A
#
# COMPACT_ATOMS: atom_id res chain seq x y z
N MET A 1 26.38 4.77 5.24
CA MET A 1 25.52 5.82 4.68
C MET A 1 24.11 5.25 4.60
N SER A 2 23.14 5.81 5.33
CA SER A 2 21.73 5.41 5.23
C SER A 2 21.26 5.71 3.80
N LYS A 3 21.00 4.67 3.01
CA LYS A 3 20.36 4.85 1.70
C LYS A 3 18.96 5.40 1.95
N ALA A 4 18.58 6.48 1.25
CA ALA A 4 17.26 7.08 1.40
C ALA A 4 16.19 6.05 1.02
N SER A 5 15.23 5.82 1.90
CA SER A 5 14.04 5.03 1.56
C SER A 5 13.15 5.81 0.60
N GLY A 6 12.40 5.10 -0.27
CA GLY A 6 11.46 5.72 -1.18
C GLY A 6 10.45 6.63 -0.49
N LYS A 7 9.95 7.61 -1.22
CA LYS A 7 9.03 8.63 -0.72
C LYS A 7 7.58 8.18 -0.86
N ARG A 8 6.74 8.51 0.13
CA ARG A 8 5.30 8.36 -0.03
C ARG A 8 4.75 9.50 -0.89
N LEU A 9 4.07 9.12 -1.95
CA LEU A 9 3.39 10.04 -2.86
C LEU A 9 1.90 10.10 -2.50
N ASN A 10 1.31 11.31 -2.52
CA ASN A 10 -0.13 11.54 -2.34
C ASN A 10 -0.75 12.03 -3.65
N GLN A 11 -0.48 11.30 -4.72
CA GLN A 11 -0.97 11.61 -6.06
C GLN A 11 -1.31 10.31 -6.80
N TYR A 12 -2.14 10.41 -7.81
CA TYR A 12 -2.37 9.33 -8.74
C TYR A 12 -1.25 9.26 -9.77
N VAL A 13 -0.76 8.05 -10.05
CA VAL A 13 0.20 7.74 -11.11
C VAL A 13 -0.37 6.64 -12.01
N LYS A 14 -0.05 6.66 -13.30
CA LYS A 14 -0.65 5.76 -14.31
C LYS A 14 0.18 4.49 -14.55
N ASP A 15 1.46 4.51 -14.16
CA ASP A 15 2.39 3.41 -14.32
C ASP A 15 2.90 3.02 -12.93
N TYR A 16 2.57 1.80 -12.48
CA TYR A 16 2.82 1.37 -11.11
C TYR A 16 2.75 -0.16 -10.96
N VAL A 17 3.19 -0.65 -9.82
CA VAL A 17 2.94 -2.02 -9.36
C VAL A 17 2.11 -1.97 -8.09
N VAL A 18 0.92 -2.58 -8.10
CA VAL A 18 0.21 -2.92 -6.86
C VAL A 18 0.82 -4.16 -6.28
N PHE A 19 1.02 -4.20 -4.96
CA PHE A 19 1.43 -5.42 -4.29
C PHE A 19 0.75 -5.57 -2.93
N ASP A 20 0.70 -6.80 -2.47
CA ASP A 20 0.16 -7.21 -1.19
C ASP A 20 0.91 -8.44 -0.68
N LEU A 21 0.97 -8.63 0.62
CA LEU A 21 1.66 -9.72 1.30
C LEU A 21 0.74 -10.44 2.26
N GLU A 22 0.84 -11.78 2.30
CA GLU A 22 0.33 -12.55 3.43
C GLU A 22 1.49 -12.95 4.33
N THR A 23 1.24 -12.93 5.64
CA THR A 23 2.28 -13.12 6.66
C THR A 23 1.82 -14.06 7.78
N THR A 24 2.77 -14.58 8.55
CA THR A 24 2.47 -15.43 9.72
C THR A 24 1.96 -14.64 10.93
N GLY A 25 2.06 -13.29 10.88
CA GLY A 25 1.65 -12.40 11.96
C GLY A 25 1.88 -10.94 11.60
N LEU A 26 1.92 -10.04 12.59
CA LEU A 26 1.88 -8.59 12.37
C LEU A 26 3.23 -7.88 12.56
N SER A 27 4.25 -8.57 13.07
CA SER A 27 5.55 -7.98 13.39
C SER A 27 6.57 -8.33 12.31
N PRO A 28 7.05 -7.36 11.53
CA PRO A 28 8.05 -7.61 10.49
C PRO A 28 9.42 -8.06 11.05
N GLU A 29 9.65 -7.92 12.36
CA GLU A 29 10.87 -8.37 13.04
C GLU A 29 10.82 -9.85 13.41
N THR A 30 9.63 -10.41 13.66
CA THR A 30 9.46 -11.75 14.20
C THR A 30 8.59 -12.66 13.34
N ASP A 31 7.79 -12.11 12.45
CA ASP A 31 6.91 -12.86 11.56
C ASP A 31 7.48 -12.96 10.15
N GLU A 32 7.00 -13.93 9.38
CA GLU A 32 7.51 -14.23 8.05
C GLU A 32 6.47 -13.99 6.97
N ILE A 33 6.94 -13.66 5.78
CA ILE A 33 6.12 -13.60 4.56
C ILE A 33 5.81 -15.03 4.12
N ILE A 34 4.55 -15.31 3.77
CA ILE A 34 4.08 -16.61 3.27
C ILE A 34 3.41 -16.55 1.89
N GLU A 35 3.04 -15.36 1.39
CA GLU A 35 2.63 -15.12 0.01
C GLU A 35 3.07 -13.72 -0.41
N ILE A 36 3.54 -13.58 -1.64
CA ILE A 36 3.84 -12.29 -2.29
C ILE A 36 3.07 -12.24 -3.58
N SER A 37 2.27 -11.21 -3.78
CA SER A 37 1.57 -10.96 -5.04
C SER A 37 1.75 -9.53 -5.51
N GLY A 38 1.72 -9.36 -6.82
CA GLY A 38 1.79 -8.04 -7.45
C GLY A 38 1.15 -8.00 -8.82
N ILE A 39 0.68 -6.84 -9.20
CA ILE A 39 0.08 -6.55 -10.51
C ILE A 39 0.78 -5.34 -11.09
N LYS A 40 1.35 -5.48 -12.27
CA LYS A 40 1.98 -4.38 -13.00
C LYS A 40 0.97 -3.70 -13.91
N VAL A 41 0.82 -2.40 -13.75
CA VAL A 41 -0.16 -1.60 -14.47
C VAL A 41 0.55 -0.52 -15.29
N ARG A 42 0.12 -0.36 -16.54
CA ARG A 42 0.56 0.71 -17.43
C ARG A 42 -0.67 1.39 -18.04
N LYS A 43 -0.83 2.68 -17.78
CA LYS A 43 -1.95 3.50 -18.29
C LYS A 43 -3.31 2.88 -17.96
N GLY A 44 -3.49 2.38 -16.72
CA GLY A 44 -4.72 1.75 -16.25
C GLY A 44 -4.96 0.31 -16.74
N THR A 45 -4.03 -0.27 -17.55
CA THR A 45 -4.14 -1.65 -18.05
C THR A 45 -3.18 -2.55 -17.29
N VAL A 46 -3.67 -3.68 -16.78
CA VAL A 46 -2.83 -4.74 -16.21
C VAL A 46 -2.05 -5.41 -17.35
N ILE A 47 -0.73 -5.44 -17.25
CA ILE A 47 0.16 -6.01 -18.27
C ILE A 47 0.91 -7.25 -17.79
N GLU A 48 1.04 -7.42 -16.48
CA GLU A 48 1.77 -8.55 -15.88
C GLU A 48 1.29 -8.79 -14.46
N GLU A 49 1.25 -10.06 -14.05
CA GLU A 49 0.92 -10.48 -12.70
C GLU A 49 2.05 -11.32 -12.12
N PHE A 50 2.28 -11.19 -10.84
CA PHE A 50 3.21 -12.00 -10.07
C PHE A 50 2.50 -12.56 -8.85
N THR A 51 2.66 -13.84 -8.57
CA THR A 51 2.22 -14.44 -7.31
C THR A 51 3.09 -15.64 -6.97
N THR A 52 3.48 -15.75 -5.73
CA THR A 52 4.20 -16.90 -5.21
C THR A 52 3.90 -17.11 -3.74
N LEU A 53 3.67 -18.36 -3.35
CA LEU A 53 3.77 -18.76 -1.95
C LEU A 53 5.23 -18.77 -1.52
N VAL A 54 5.46 -18.62 -0.21
CA VAL A 54 6.80 -18.59 0.38
C VAL A 54 6.85 -19.58 1.53
N ASN A 55 7.86 -20.43 1.56
CA ASN A 55 8.11 -21.31 2.70
C ASN A 55 8.76 -20.51 3.84
N PRO A 56 8.06 -20.31 4.98
CA PRO A 56 8.59 -19.54 6.10
C PRO A 56 9.66 -20.28 6.93
N SER A 57 9.98 -21.52 6.59
CA SER A 57 10.91 -22.40 7.33
C SER A 57 10.50 -22.63 8.79
N ARG A 58 9.25 -22.42 9.12
CA ARG A 58 8.65 -22.64 10.44
C ARG A 58 7.12 -22.83 10.30
N PRO A 59 6.46 -23.42 11.32
CA PRO A 59 5.01 -23.60 11.27
C PRO A 59 4.25 -22.25 11.17
N ILE A 60 3.23 -22.23 10.32
CA ILE A 60 2.28 -21.11 10.22
C ILE A 60 1.31 -21.19 11.40
N PRO A 61 1.17 -20.12 12.22
CA PRO A 61 0.19 -20.11 13.30
C PRO A 61 -1.23 -20.29 12.77
N TYR A 62 -2.05 -21.06 13.47
CA TYR A 62 -3.46 -21.28 13.11
C TYR A 62 -4.25 -19.95 12.97
N SER A 63 -3.90 -18.94 13.78
CA SER A 63 -4.50 -17.60 13.67
C SER A 63 -4.27 -16.92 12.31
N ALA A 64 -3.10 -17.11 11.70
CA ALA A 64 -2.80 -16.61 10.36
C ALA A 64 -3.56 -17.41 9.29
N THR A 65 -3.46 -18.76 9.33
CA THR A 65 -4.20 -19.65 8.41
C THR A 65 -5.70 -19.35 8.42
N ARG A 66 -6.29 -19.04 9.58
CA ARG A 66 -7.72 -18.70 9.68
C ARG A 66 -8.07 -17.40 8.93
N ILE A 67 -7.13 -16.50 8.73
CA ILE A 67 -7.33 -15.21 8.05
C ILE A 67 -7.11 -15.38 6.55
N ASN A 68 -5.94 -15.91 6.13
CA ASN A 68 -5.52 -15.95 4.73
C ASN A 68 -5.71 -17.32 4.05
N GLY A 69 -6.08 -18.35 4.81
CA GLY A 69 -6.32 -19.71 4.30
C GLY A 69 -5.06 -20.49 3.91
N ILE A 70 -3.86 -19.93 4.13
CA ILE A 70 -2.60 -20.59 3.76
C ILE A 70 -2.22 -21.56 4.87
N THR A 71 -2.02 -22.83 4.50
CA THR A 71 -1.65 -23.91 5.41
C THR A 71 -0.18 -24.28 5.29
N ASN A 72 0.35 -25.04 6.25
CA ASN A 72 1.73 -25.53 6.21
C ASN A 72 1.99 -26.40 4.97
N GLU A 73 1.03 -27.23 4.59
CA GLU A 73 1.12 -28.12 3.43
C GLU A 73 1.24 -27.33 2.12
N MET A 74 0.55 -26.19 2.02
CA MET A 74 0.60 -25.33 0.82
C MET A 74 1.98 -24.73 0.59
N VAL A 75 2.72 -24.43 1.65
CA VAL A 75 4.04 -23.76 1.58
C VAL A 75 5.22 -24.73 1.69
N GLU A 76 4.99 -26.02 1.95
CA GLU A 76 6.05 -27.00 2.16
C GLU A 76 7.07 -27.04 1.01
N ASN A 77 6.58 -27.02 -0.21
CA ASN A 77 7.40 -27.05 -1.43
C ASN A 77 7.54 -25.67 -2.11
N ALA A 78 7.10 -24.60 -1.45
CA ALA A 78 7.25 -23.24 -1.96
C ALA A 78 8.72 -22.78 -1.86
N PRO A 79 9.14 -21.80 -2.69
CA PRO A 79 10.48 -21.23 -2.61
C PRO A 79 10.73 -20.59 -1.24
N LEU A 80 11.98 -20.60 -0.80
CA LEU A 80 12.41 -19.83 0.36
C LEU A 80 12.32 -18.33 0.06
N LEU A 81 12.17 -17.53 1.11
CA LEU A 81 11.99 -16.07 1.02
C LEU A 81 13.05 -15.39 0.13
N LYS A 82 14.31 -15.82 0.21
CA LYS A 82 15.39 -15.28 -0.61
C LYS A 82 15.12 -15.36 -2.11
N HIS A 83 14.60 -16.49 -2.60
CA HIS A 83 14.29 -16.69 -4.01
C HIS A 83 13.06 -15.90 -4.43
N ALA A 84 11.97 -16.00 -3.65
CA ALA A 84 10.74 -15.26 -3.89
C ALA A 84 10.96 -13.74 -3.93
N LEU A 85 11.80 -13.21 -3.02
CA LEU A 85 12.16 -11.79 -3.01
C LEU A 85 12.99 -11.39 -4.24
N ASN A 86 13.97 -12.21 -4.63
CA ASN A 86 14.77 -11.89 -5.81
C ASN A 86 13.91 -11.76 -7.07
N ASP A 87 12.98 -12.69 -7.25
CA ASP A 87 12.06 -12.69 -8.39
C ASP A 87 11.09 -11.49 -8.30
N PHE A 88 10.55 -11.23 -7.10
CA PHE A 88 9.66 -10.09 -6.87
C PHE A 88 10.38 -8.74 -7.07
N LEU A 89 11.62 -8.59 -6.61
CA LEU A 89 12.39 -7.36 -6.82
C LEU A 89 12.70 -7.14 -8.30
N THR A 90 12.93 -8.21 -9.05
CA THR A 90 13.06 -8.15 -10.52
C THR A 90 11.74 -7.70 -11.16
N PHE A 91 10.61 -8.25 -10.69
CA PHE A 91 9.28 -7.87 -11.17
C PHE A 91 8.97 -6.39 -10.91
N ILE A 92 9.19 -5.86 -9.72
CA ILE A 92 8.87 -4.46 -9.40
C ILE A 92 9.84 -3.46 -10.04
N GLY A 93 11.11 -3.83 -10.25
CA GLY A 93 12.13 -2.91 -10.77
C GLY A 93 12.14 -1.56 -10.04
N ASP A 94 12.13 -0.46 -10.81
CA ASP A 94 12.10 0.91 -10.29
C ASP A 94 10.67 1.51 -10.26
N ASP A 95 9.63 0.69 -10.45
CA ASP A 95 8.25 1.15 -10.50
C ASP A 95 7.79 1.76 -9.16
N ILE A 96 6.83 2.68 -9.24
CA ILE A 96 6.12 3.18 -8.06
C ILE A 96 5.27 2.06 -7.50
N LEU A 97 5.39 1.79 -6.20
CA LEU A 97 4.63 0.77 -5.51
C LEU A 97 3.30 1.34 -5.02
N VAL A 98 2.23 0.57 -5.17
CA VAL A 98 0.90 0.91 -4.67
C VAL A 98 0.41 -0.23 -3.78
N GLY A 99 -0.24 0.11 -2.66
CA GLY A 99 -0.85 -0.89 -1.80
C GLY A 99 -1.69 -0.25 -0.70
N HIS A 100 -2.48 -1.05 -0.01
CA HIS A 100 -3.40 -0.56 1.01
C HIS A 100 -2.78 -0.68 2.41
N ASN A 101 -2.51 0.47 3.07
CA ASN A 101 -1.78 0.52 4.34
C ASN A 101 -0.34 0.00 4.26
N ILE A 102 0.24 -0.06 3.07
CA ILE A 102 1.58 -0.61 2.86
C ILE A 102 2.68 0.12 3.62
N HIS A 103 2.49 1.43 3.89
CA HIS A 103 3.43 2.21 4.68
C HIS A 103 3.68 1.63 6.07
N ASN A 104 2.64 1.12 6.72
CA ASN A 104 2.74 0.62 8.09
C ASN A 104 2.91 -0.89 8.16
N PHE A 105 2.68 -1.64 7.08
CA PHE A 105 2.69 -3.09 7.09
C PHE A 105 3.62 -3.66 6.00
N ASP A 106 3.14 -3.83 4.79
CA ASP A 106 3.81 -4.61 3.73
C ASP A 106 5.22 -4.12 3.42
N LEU A 107 5.43 -2.81 3.31
CA LEU A 107 6.76 -2.23 3.05
C LEU A 107 7.76 -2.55 4.16
N ASN A 108 7.32 -2.72 5.41
CA ASN A 108 8.21 -3.06 6.50
C ASN A 108 8.66 -4.52 6.39
N PHE A 109 7.75 -5.45 6.09
CA PHE A 109 8.08 -6.85 5.82
C PHE A 109 9.00 -6.98 4.61
N LEU A 110 8.65 -6.31 3.51
CA LEU A 110 9.44 -6.35 2.28
C LEU A 110 10.86 -5.80 2.49
N ARG A 111 11.00 -4.67 3.18
CA ARG A 111 12.30 -4.05 3.48
C ARG A 111 13.16 -4.89 4.41
N ASN A 112 12.55 -5.43 5.48
CA ASN A 112 13.27 -6.30 6.42
C ASN A 112 13.71 -7.57 5.72
N GLY A 113 12.83 -8.22 4.95
CA GLY A 113 13.16 -9.41 4.18
C GLY A 113 14.28 -9.15 3.17
N ALA A 114 14.18 -8.09 2.35
CA ALA A 114 15.21 -7.76 1.37
C ALA A 114 16.57 -7.44 2.02
N CYS A 115 16.57 -6.74 3.14
CA CYS A 115 17.78 -6.45 3.89
C CYS A 115 18.41 -7.73 4.48
N ARG A 116 17.59 -8.58 5.11
CA ARG A 116 18.03 -9.82 5.79
C ARG A 116 18.52 -10.86 4.79
N GLU A 117 17.75 -11.11 3.73
CA GLU A 117 18.00 -12.22 2.79
C GLU A 117 18.95 -11.85 1.65
N LEU A 118 18.93 -10.59 1.20
CA LEU A 118 19.64 -10.15 -0.01
C LEU A 118 20.68 -9.04 0.27
N GLY A 119 20.69 -8.45 1.46
CA GLY A 119 21.53 -7.27 1.75
C GLY A 119 21.11 -6.03 0.94
N GLN A 120 19.88 -6.00 0.41
CA GLN A 120 19.37 -4.95 -0.45
C GLN A 120 18.40 -4.02 0.29
N SER A 121 18.26 -2.78 -0.22
CA SER A 121 17.29 -1.82 0.30
C SER A 121 16.27 -1.47 -0.78
N ILE A 122 14.99 -1.49 -0.44
CA ILE A 122 13.89 -1.07 -1.31
C ILE A 122 13.82 0.46 -1.30
N GLN A 123 14.01 1.07 -2.47
CA GLN A 123 14.05 2.53 -2.63
C GLN A 123 12.89 3.07 -3.48
N ASN A 124 12.01 2.21 -3.95
CA ASN A 124 10.85 2.58 -4.75
C ASN A 124 9.99 3.60 -4.01
N ASP A 125 9.61 4.66 -4.70
CA ASP A 125 8.55 5.55 -4.24
C ASP A 125 7.22 4.79 -4.19
N TYR A 126 6.29 5.23 -3.37
CA TYR A 126 5.05 4.48 -3.19
C TYR A 126 3.83 5.37 -2.91
N VAL A 127 2.66 4.83 -3.26
CA VAL A 127 1.36 5.39 -2.91
C VAL A 127 0.66 4.43 -1.93
N ASP A 128 0.23 4.96 -0.81
CA ASP A 128 -0.58 4.24 0.17
C ASP A 128 -2.06 4.57 -0.04
N THR A 129 -2.84 3.62 -0.56
CA THR A 129 -4.25 3.84 -0.92
C THR A 129 -5.14 4.12 0.29
N LEU A 130 -4.80 3.64 1.50
CA LEU A 130 -5.48 4.03 2.73
C LEU A 130 -5.34 5.54 2.99
N SER A 131 -4.12 6.07 2.81
CA SER A 131 -3.85 7.50 2.96
C SER A 131 -4.58 8.33 1.90
N LEU A 132 -4.58 7.84 0.66
CA LEU A 132 -5.25 8.49 -0.46
C LEU A 132 -6.79 8.49 -0.27
N ALA A 133 -7.36 7.36 0.16
CA ALA A 133 -8.78 7.24 0.44
C ALA A 133 -9.25 8.21 1.53
N LYS A 134 -8.46 8.42 2.58
CA LYS A 134 -8.77 9.41 3.62
C LYS A 134 -8.77 10.85 3.10
N ILE A 135 -8.04 11.12 2.02
CA ILE A 135 -8.05 12.43 1.34
C ILE A 135 -9.29 12.56 0.45
N CYS A 136 -9.56 11.54 -0.37
CA CYS A 136 -10.63 11.57 -1.38
C CYS A 136 -12.04 11.37 -0.80
N LEU A 137 -12.16 10.60 0.28
CA LEU A 137 -13.43 10.14 0.86
C LEU A 137 -13.48 10.40 2.37
N PRO A 138 -13.27 11.65 2.83
CA PRO A 138 -13.20 11.97 4.26
C PRO A 138 -14.52 11.69 5.02
N GLN A 139 -15.63 11.55 4.30
CA GLN A 139 -16.96 11.24 4.85
C GLN A 139 -17.13 9.77 5.23
N LEU A 140 -16.30 8.85 4.70
CA LEU A 140 -16.41 7.44 5.06
C LEU A 140 -15.96 7.22 6.52
N PRO A 141 -16.73 6.46 7.32
CA PRO A 141 -16.38 6.19 8.72
C PRO A 141 -15.16 5.28 8.86
N ARG A 142 -14.90 4.45 7.87
CA ARG A 142 -13.78 3.51 7.79
C ARG A 142 -13.25 3.46 6.36
N HIS A 143 -11.97 3.12 6.24
CA HIS A 143 -11.27 3.10 4.95
C HIS A 143 -10.47 1.79 4.76
N ARG A 144 -10.96 0.65 5.28
CA ARG A 144 -10.36 -0.65 4.95
C ARG A 144 -10.56 -0.91 3.46
N LEU A 145 -9.73 -1.76 2.87
CA LEU A 145 -9.82 -2.09 1.44
C LEU A 145 -11.23 -2.58 1.06
N THR A 146 -11.83 -3.43 1.91
CA THR A 146 -13.21 -3.90 1.73
C THR A 146 -14.27 -2.79 1.83
N ASP A 147 -14.07 -1.80 2.74
CA ASP A 147 -15.00 -0.65 2.86
C ASP A 147 -14.93 0.23 1.59
N LEU A 148 -13.74 0.36 0.98
CA LEU A 148 -13.56 1.07 -0.30
C LEU A 148 -14.17 0.30 -1.46
N ALA A 149 -13.95 -1.01 -1.52
CA ALA A 149 -14.52 -1.88 -2.56
C ALA A 149 -16.05 -1.82 -2.52
N GLU A 150 -16.66 -1.90 -1.35
CA GLU A 150 -18.11 -1.74 -1.16
C GLU A 150 -18.59 -0.36 -1.65
N HIS A 151 -17.89 0.72 -1.25
CA HIS A 151 -18.22 2.09 -1.67
C HIS A 151 -18.17 2.26 -3.20
N PHE A 152 -17.21 1.63 -3.87
CA PHE A 152 -17.06 1.70 -5.32
C PHE A 152 -17.78 0.60 -6.09
N HIS A 153 -18.58 -0.25 -5.41
CA HIS A 153 -19.29 -1.41 -5.97
C HIS A 153 -18.35 -2.40 -6.69
N ILE A 154 -17.18 -2.65 -6.09
CA ILE A 154 -16.20 -3.62 -6.55
C ILE A 154 -16.44 -4.95 -5.82
N GLU A 155 -16.37 -6.06 -6.54
CA GLU A 155 -16.55 -7.40 -5.97
C GLU A 155 -15.40 -7.73 -4.99
N THR A 156 -15.77 -8.31 -3.83
CA THR A 156 -14.83 -8.64 -2.74
C THR A 156 -14.61 -10.15 -2.57
N LYS A 157 -15.08 -10.98 -3.51
CA LYS A 157 -14.88 -12.42 -3.46
C LYS A 157 -13.40 -12.78 -3.45
N GLY A 158 -13.02 -13.65 -2.50
CA GLY A 158 -11.65 -14.12 -2.37
C GLY A 158 -10.70 -13.14 -1.69
N ALA A 159 -11.20 -12.14 -0.97
CA ALA A 159 -10.39 -11.32 -0.07
C ALA A 159 -9.55 -12.19 0.90
N HIS A 160 -8.42 -11.66 1.36
CA HIS A 160 -7.39 -12.36 2.15
C HIS A 160 -6.61 -13.44 1.37
N ARG A 161 -6.43 -13.21 0.08
CA ARG A 161 -5.41 -13.81 -0.76
C ARG A 161 -4.74 -12.67 -1.52
N ALA A 162 -3.43 -12.58 -1.39
CA ALA A 162 -2.67 -11.41 -1.81
C ALA A 162 -2.94 -10.97 -3.26
N LEU A 163 -3.13 -11.89 -4.21
CA LEU A 163 -3.45 -11.51 -5.59
C LEU A 163 -4.85 -10.90 -5.71
N ASN A 164 -5.85 -11.43 -5.02
CA ASN A 164 -7.21 -10.87 -5.04
C ASN A 164 -7.25 -9.49 -4.38
N ASP A 165 -6.48 -9.30 -3.31
CA ASP A 165 -6.35 -8.01 -2.64
C ASP A 165 -5.59 -6.99 -3.53
N CYS A 166 -4.61 -7.43 -4.32
CA CYS A 166 -3.99 -6.62 -5.38
C CYS A 166 -5.01 -6.16 -6.43
N VAL A 167 -5.84 -7.07 -6.96
CA VAL A 167 -6.89 -6.73 -7.95
C VAL A 167 -7.89 -5.74 -7.36
N MET A 168 -8.40 -6.03 -6.17
CA MET A 168 -9.35 -5.15 -5.48
C MET A 168 -8.73 -3.76 -5.24
N ASN A 169 -7.48 -3.72 -4.79
CA ASN A 169 -6.78 -2.47 -4.52
C ASN A 169 -6.49 -1.69 -5.80
N GLN A 170 -6.13 -2.36 -6.89
CA GLN A 170 -5.94 -1.75 -8.21
C GLN A 170 -7.22 -1.04 -8.66
N LEU A 171 -8.37 -1.71 -8.61
CA LEU A 171 -9.65 -1.13 -8.99
C LEU A 171 -10.05 0.05 -8.08
N CYS A 172 -9.83 -0.07 -6.77
CA CYS A 172 -10.04 1.03 -5.82
C CYS A 172 -9.12 2.22 -6.13
N TYR A 173 -7.84 1.96 -6.44
CA TYR A 173 -6.86 3.00 -6.74
C TYR A 173 -7.22 3.78 -8.00
N GLU A 174 -7.68 3.11 -9.07
CA GLU A 174 -8.16 3.78 -10.29
C GLU A 174 -9.36 4.71 -9.98
N LYS A 175 -10.31 4.26 -9.16
CA LYS A 175 -11.44 5.10 -8.74
C LYS A 175 -11.01 6.31 -7.92
N LEU A 176 -10.05 6.13 -6.99
CA LEU A 176 -9.47 7.23 -6.22
C LEU A 176 -8.71 8.21 -7.14
N GLY A 177 -8.03 7.69 -8.16
CA GLY A 177 -7.35 8.48 -9.18
C GLY A 177 -8.30 9.42 -9.92
N LEU A 178 -9.43 8.90 -10.39
CA LEU A 178 -10.46 9.69 -11.04
C LEU A 178 -11.01 10.79 -10.13
N LEU A 179 -11.21 10.51 -8.83
CA LEU A 179 -11.66 11.54 -7.88
C LEU A 179 -10.62 12.66 -7.72
N LEU A 180 -9.33 12.32 -7.71
CA LEU A 180 -8.25 13.30 -7.63
C LEU A 180 -8.11 14.14 -8.90
N GLU A 181 -8.25 13.53 -10.07
CA GLU A 181 -8.19 14.24 -11.36
C GLU A 181 -9.40 15.20 -11.49
N ASN A 182 -10.60 14.74 -11.21
CA ASN A 182 -11.81 15.57 -11.20
C ASN A 182 -11.73 16.73 -10.19
N ALA A 183 -11.15 16.49 -9.01
CA ALA A 183 -10.95 17.56 -8.02
C ALA A 183 -9.98 18.64 -8.52
N LYS A 184 -8.97 18.27 -9.31
CA LYS A 184 -8.03 19.22 -9.91
C LYS A 184 -8.69 20.04 -11.02
N GLU A 185 -9.53 19.42 -11.85
CA GLU A 185 -10.24 20.09 -12.95
C GLU A 185 -11.32 21.07 -12.44
N ASN A 186 -11.98 20.71 -11.33
CA ASN A 186 -13.03 21.54 -10.71
C ASN A 186 -12.49 22.62 -9.75
N THR A 187 -11.20 22.64 -9.46
CA THR A 187 -10.58 23.75 -8.74
C THR A 187 -10.32 24.90 -9.71
N ALA A 188 -11.05 26.02 -9.55
CA ALA A 188 -10.75 27.25 -10.28
C ALA A 188 -9.25 27.59 -10.17
N PRO A 189 -8.64 28.17 -11.21
CA PRO A 189 -7.23 28.55 -11.18
C PRO A 189 -6.97 29.45 -9.97
N GLY A 190 -6.26 28.92 -8.95
CA GLY A 190 -5.95 29.63 -7.71
C GLY A 190 -6.36 28.95 -6.41
N GLN A 191 -7.15 27.87 -6.42
CA GLN A 191 -7.56 27.10 -5.21
C GLN A 191 -6.91 25.71 -5.10
N ALA A 192 -5.62 25.61 -5.39
CA ALA A 192 -4.88 24.38 -5.06
C ALA A 192 -4.96 24.14 -3.53
N LEU A 193 -5.24 22.91 -3.12
CA LEU A 193 -5.17 22.54 -1.70
C LEU A 193 -3.81 22.98 -1.15
N PRO A 194 -3.78 23.66 -0.01
CA PRO A 194 -2.52 24.16 0.53
C PRO A 194 -1.56 23.01 0.79
N THR A 195 -0.31 23.19 0.41
CA THR A 195 0.75 22.19 0.60
C THR A 195 1.47 22.40 1.92
N CYS A 196 1.92 21.32 2.51
CA CYS A 196 2.71 21.34 3.74
C CYS A 196 4.11 21.88 3.46
N PRO A 197 4.56 22.98 4.11
CA PRO A 197 5.88 23.54 3.88
C PRO A 197 7.03 22.64 4.38
N LYS A 198 6.72 21.62 5.22
CA LYS A 198 7.73 20.69 5.74
C LYS A 198 8.00 19.49 4.84
N CYS A 199 6.98 18.96 4.16
CA CYS A 199 7.11 17.72 3.40
C CYS A 199 6.46 17.75 2.02
N GLY A 200 5.91 18.89 1.58
CA GLY A 200 5.30 19.06 0.26
C GLY A 200 3.91 18.43 0.10
N ASN A 201 3.46 17.62 1.04
CA ASN A 201 2.16 16.92 0.95
C ASN A 201 0.99 17.88 1.24
N VAL A 202 -0.21 17.52 0.75
CA VAL A 202 -1.41 18.35 0.95
C VAL A 202 -1.75 18.54 2.43
N LEU A 203 -2.28 19.72 2.76
CA LEU A 203 -2.90 19.99 4.05
C LEU A 203 -4.40 19.68 3.96
N LEU A 204 -4.90 18.96 4.96
CA LEU A 204 -6.31 18.60 5.10
C LEU A 204 -6.95 19.47 6.19
N LYS A 205 -8.14 20.00 5.92
CA LYS A 205 -8.92 20.72 6.93
C LYS A 205 -9.48 19.70 7.94
N ARG A 206 -9.19 19.90 9.21
CA ARG A 206 -9.61 19.01 10.31
C ARG A 206 -10.28 19.84 11.39
N ASN A 207 -11.21 19.24 12.13
CA ASN A 207 -11.82 19.86 13.31
C ASN A 207 -11.11 19.32 14.55
N GLY A 208 -10.56 20.20 15.35
CA GLY A 208 -9.94 19.92 16.63
C GLY A 208 -10.73 20.55 17.81
N LYS A 209 -10.24 20.31 19.02
CA LYS A 209 -10.87 20.84 20.26
C LYS A 209 -11.03 22.38 20.26
N PHE A 210 -10.17 23.08 19.53
CA PHE A 210 -10.13 24.55 19.48
C PHE A 210 -10.60 25.12 18.13
N GLY A 211 -11.28 24.36 17.31
CA GLY A 211 -11.80 24.77 16.02
C GLY A 211 -11.12 24.08 14.83
N ALA A 212 -11.41 24.58 13.62
CA ALA A 212 -10.86 24.04 12.40
C ALA A 212 -9.39 24.41 12.22
N PHE A 213 -8.59 23.47 11.72
CA PHE A 213 -7.18 23.68 11.40
C PHE A 213 -6.77 22.87 10.17
N TRP A 214 -5.69 23.29 9.53
CA TRP A 214 -5.06 22.52 8.46
C TRP A 214 -3.99 21.59 9.04
N GLY A 215 -4.12 20.30 8.86
CA GLY A 215 -3.14 19.29 9.29
C GLY A 215 -2.51 18.58 8.09
N CYS A 216 -1.22 18.27 8.17
CA CYS A 216 -0.54 17.55 7.11
C CYS A 216 -1.16 16.16 6.91
N SER A 217 -1.38 15.79 5.64
CA SER A 217 -1.90 14.45 5.27
C SER A 217 -0.92 13.33 5.64
N SER A 218 0.36 13.64 5.82
CA SER A 218 1.41 12.71 6.23
C SER A 218 1.50 12.47 7.73
N PHE A 219 0.53 12.93 8.54
CA PHE A 219 0.51 12.56 9.95
C PHE A 219 0.41 11.04 10.13
N PRO A 220 1.17 10.42 11.05
CA PRO A 220 2.03 11.02 12.09
C PRO A 220 3.47 11.36 11.67
N SER A 221 3.93 10.96 10.47
CA SER A 221 5.29 11.21 9.98
C SER A 221 5.61 12.70 9.82
N CYS A 222 4.63 13.51 9.45
CA CYS A 222 4.72 14.96 9.46
C CYS A 222 3.60 15.54 10.33
N ARG A 223 4.00 16.24 11.39
CA ARG A 223 3.07 16.84 12.37
C ARG A 223 2.78 18.32 12.13
N TYR A 224 3.02 18.82 10.91
CA TYR A 224 2.75 20.22 10.61
C TYR A 224 1.26 20.51 10.68
N THR A 225 0.92 21.60 11.35
CA THR A 225 -0.45 22.15 11.42
C THR A 225 -0.41 23.66 11.22
N LYS A 226 -1.52 24.23 10.74
CA LYS A 226 -1.72 25.66 10.56
C LYS A 226 -3.20 25.96 10.83
N ASN A 227 -3.50 27.11 11.44
CA ASN A 227 -4.89 27.56 11.65
C ASN A 227 -5.64 27.66 10.31
N ALA A 228 -6.95 27.34 10.32
CA ALA A 228 -7.80 27.37 9.13
C ALA A 228 -8.29 28.77 8.81
#